data_b418eb82204596a7b19f37753905b5a1
#
_entry.id   b418eb82204596a7b19f37753905b5a1
#
_cell.length_a   1.000
_cell.length_b   1.000
_cell.length_c   1.000
_cell.angle_alpha   90.00
_cell.angle_beta   90.00
_cell.angle_gamma   90.00
#
_symmetry.space_group_name_H-M   'P 1'
#
loop_
_entity.id
_entity.type
_entity.pdbx_description
1 polymer ?
#
loop_
_entity_poly.entity_id
_entity_poly.type
_entity_poly.pdbx_seq_one_letter_code
_entity_poly.pdbx_strand_id
1 'polypeptide(L)'
;GIDLMTLQAPKAVEKDAQGKCTALITQPQMIGPYRGGRPAPMDAKKEPERIPCDVILIAVGQDIVSGPFEDFGMEADWGIFRAGLDTEVKNMPGVFVGGDCATGPSTAIRAIAAGKVAAHNIDEYLGYHHKLNCDVKAPEARENSRIPTGRANITERPAYIRKNDFDHVENPYTYEEAMQEAGRCLRCDHFGCGVMKGGRDE
;
A
#
# COMPACT_ATOMS: atom_id res chain seq x y z
N GLY A 1 5.51 -12.96 21.61
CA GLY A 1 5.86 -12.08 22.69
C GLY A 1 5.56 -10.61 22.44
N ILE A 2 4.62 -10.28 21.52
CA ILE A 2 4.11 -8.92 21.31
C ILE A 2 2.66 -8.91 21.74
N ASP A 3 2.29 -7.96 22.61
CA ASP A 3 0.91 -7.77 23.02
C ASP A 3 0.20 -6.86 22.02
N LEU A 4 -0.89 -7.34 21.45
CA LEU A 4 -1.74 -6.57 20.55
C LEU A 4 -2.90 -5.96 21.34
N MET A 5 -2.87 -4.65 21.52
CA MET A 5 -3.93 -3.89 22.17
C MET A 5 -4.78 -3.18 21.13
N THR A 6 -5.98 -3.66 20.88
CA THR A 6 -6.92 -3.04 19.95
C THR A 6 -7.80 -2.01 20.67
N LEU A 7 -8.42 -1.10 19.90
CA LEU A 7 -9.34 -0.07 20.40
C LEU A 7 -8.68 0.82 21.47
N GLN A 8 -7.46 1.24 21.23
CA GLN A 8 -6.72 2.18 22.07
C GLN A 8 -6.32 3.40 21.25
N ALA A 9 -6.69 4.59 21.67
CA ALA A 9 -6.27 5.84 21.06
C ALA A 9 -5.17 6.50 21.90
N PRO A 10 -4.02 6.87 21.32
CA PRO A 10 -3.00 7.65 22.02
C PRO A 10 -3.57 8.97 22.52
N LYS A 11 -3.34 9.29 23.81
CA LYS A 11 -3.84 10.50 24.46
C LYS A 11 -2.72 11.41 24.95
N ALA A 12 -1.70 10.84 25.57
CA ALA A 12 -0.57 11.59 26.10
C ALA A 12 0.68 10.73 26.22
N VAL A 13 1.83 11.37 26.30
CA VAL A 13 3.11 10.73 26.60
C VAL A 13 3.62 11.25 27.94
N GLU A 14 3.85 10.35 28.88
CA GLU A 14 4.52 10.68 30.13
C GLU A 14 6.04 10.72 29.94
N LYS A 15 6.68 11.66 30.60
CA LYS A 15 8.12 11.83 30.58
C LYS A 15 8.67 12.00 31.99
N ASP A 16 9.89 11.58 32.21
CA ASP A 16 10.62 11.83 33.45
C ASP A 16 11.14 13.29 33.52
N ALA A 17 11.84 13.63 34.60
CA ALA A 17 12.43 14.94 34.81
C ALA A 17 13.49 15.31 33.75
N GLN A 18 14.05 14.33 33.06
CA GLN A 18 15.04 14.48 31.98
C GLN A 18 14.38 14.54 30.59
N GLY A 19 13.05 14.43 30.51
CA GLY A 19 12.29 14.47 29.27
C GLY A 19 12.24 13.13 28.50
N LYS A 20 12.74 12.04 29.10
CA LYS A 20 12.70 10.70 28.50
C LYS A 20 11.29 10.10 28.65
N CYS A 21 10.82 9.41 27.63
CA CYS A 21 9.53 8.69 27.65
C CYS A 21 9.52 7.63 28.75
N THR A 22 8.43 7.57 29.51
CA THR A 22 8.21 6.58 30.58
C THR A 22 6.91 5.81 30.42
N ALA A 23 5.94 6.38 29.72
CA ALA A 23 4.69 5.68 29.39
C ALA A 23 3.93 6.38 28.27
N LEU A 24 3.11 5.59 27.58
CA LEU A 24 2.02 6.06 26.71
C LEU A 24 0.70 5.97 27.49
N ILE A 25 -0.04 7.07 27.51
CA ILE A 25 -1.42 7.08 28.02
C ILE A 25 -2.35 6.90 26.83
N THR A 26 -3.23 5.91 26.91
CA THR A 26 -4.22 5.62 25.88
C THR A 26 -5.62 5.78 26.41
N GLN A 27 -6.55 6.22 25.56
CA GLN A 27 -7.97 6.23 25.83
C GLN A 27 -8.60 5.00 25.21
N PRO A 28 -9.22 4.10 25.98
CA PRO A 28 -9.98 2.98 25.44
C PRO A 28 -11.08 3.47 24.50
N GLN A 29 -11.22 2.79 23.37
CA GLN A 29 -12.20 3.12 22.33
C GLN A 29 -13.32 2.09 22.28
N MET A 30 -14.41 2.47 21.66
CA MET A 30 -15.50 1.57 21.26
C MET A 30 -15.81 1.79 19.76
N ILE A 31 -16.38 0.79 19.13
CA ILE A 31 -16.84 0.89 17.75
C ILE A 31 -18.03 1.84 17.71
N GLY A 32 -17.88 2.95 17.00
CA GLY A 32 -18.92 3.95 16.78
C GLY A 32 -19.64 3.75 15.43
N PRO A 33 -20.41 4.75 14.99
CA PRO A 33 -21.14 4.69 13.75
C PRO A 33 -20.22 4.58 12.54
N TYR A 34 -20.72 3.95 11.48
CA TYR A 34 -19.98 3.85 10.22
C TYR A 34 -19.94 5.20 9.49
N ARG A 35 -18.76 5.62 9.07
CA ARG A 35 -18.53 6.80 8.23
C ARG A 35 -17.63 6.40 7.05
N GLY A 36 -18.07 6.71 5.82
CA GLY A 36 -17.30 6.35 4.61
C GLY A 36 -16.99 4.84 4.48
N GLY A 37 -17.91 3.97 4.93
CA GLY A 37 -17.74 2.52 4.87
C GLY A 37 -16.83 1.91 5.96
N ARG A 38 -16.35 2.72 6.91
CA ARG A 38 -15.51 2.27 8.03
C ARG A 38 -16.15 2.62 9.37
N PRO A 39 -16.03 1.78 10.41
CA PRO A 39 -16.45 2.14 11.75
C PRO A 39 -15.61 3.30 12.26
N ALA A 40 -16.25 4.38 12.72
CA ALA A 40 -15.55 5.49 13.37
C ALA A 40 -15.38 5.14 14.86
N PRO A 41 -14.15 5.07 15.39
CA PRO A 41 -13.95 4.82 16.81
C PRO A 41 -14.46 6.01 17.64
N MET A 42 -14.94 5.71 18.83
CA MET A 42 -15.40 6.69 19.83
C MET A 42 -14.80 6.35 21.17
N ASP A 43 -14.58 7.37 22.01
CA ASP A 43 -14.09 7.15 23.37
C ASP A 43 -15.07 6.28 24.17
N ALA A 44 -14.56 5.21 24.74
CA ALA A 44 -15.31 4.42 25.69
C ALA A 44 -15.38 5.16 27.02
N LYS A 45 -16.47 4.95 27.78
CA LYS A 45 -16.61 5.47 29.15
C LYS A 45 -15.76 4.62 30.13
N LYS A 46 -14.44 4.65 29.92
CA LYS A 46 -13.44 3.95 30.71
C LYS A 46 -12.29 4.90 31.00
N GLU A 47 -11.64 4.69 32.13
CA GLU A 47 -10.44 5.45 32.49
C GLU A 47 -9.32 5.19 31.49
N PRO A 48 -8.49 6.20 31.23
CA PRO A 48 -7.30 6.04 30.40
C PRO A 48 -6.37 4.96 30.97
N GLU A 49 -5.74 4.21 30.06
CA GLU A 49 -4.78 3.17 30.42
C GLU A 49 -3.35 3.71 30.29
N ARG A 50 -2.52 3.34 31.24
CA ARG A 50 -1.10 3.67 31.27
C ARG A 50 -0.26 2.48 30.82
N ILE A 51 0.43 2.62 29.69
CA ILE A 51 1.29 1.59 29.10
C ILE A 51 2.75 2.01 29.31
N PRO A 52 3.49 1.37 30.24
CA PRO A 52 4.91 1.68 30.44
C PRO A 52 5.72 1.39 29.17
N CYS A 53 6.51 2.34 28.72
CA CYS A 53 7.39 2.18 27.56
C CYS A 53 8.51 3.21 27.57
N ASP A 54 9.65 2.85 26.99
CA ASP A 54 10.82 3.72 26.81
C ASP A 54 10.84 4.40 25.45
N VAL A 55 10.20 3.79 24.46
CA VAL A 55 10.18 4.25 23.06
C VAL A 55 8.78 4.05 22.49
N ILE A 56 8.31 5.03 21.74
CA ILE A 56 7.05 4.98 20.99
C ILE A 56 7.37 5.13 19.51
N LEU A 57 6.93 4.15 18.70
CA LEU A 57 7.03 4.19 17.24
C LEU A 57 5.65 4.52 16.66
N ILE A 58 5.55 5.65 15.98
CA ILE A 58 4.32 6.09 15.32
C ILE A 58 4.33 5.56 13.88
N ALA A 59 3.42 4.64 13.59
CA ALA A 59 3.29 4.00 12.27
C ALA A 59 1.83 4.06 11.77
N VAL A 60 1.21 5.23 11.85
CA VAL A 60 -0.23 5.44 11.56
C VAL A 60 -0.51 5.89 10.12
N GLY A 61 0.52 5.98 9.29
CA GLY A 61 0.46 6.45 7.92
C GLY A 61 1.28 7.73 7.70
N GLN A 62 1.23 8.22 6.48
CA GLN A 62 1.90 9.46 6.07
C GLN A 62 0.92 10.31 5.29
N ASP A 63 0.99 11.61 5.49
CA ASP A 63 0.24 12.60 4.73
C ASP A 63 1.14 13.25 3.67
N ILE A 64 0.53 13.75 2.62
CA ILE A 64 1.21 14.50 1.56
C ILE A 64 1.32 15.95 2.02
N VAL A 65 2.53 16.48 2.01
CA VAL A 65 2.79 17.90 2.31
C VAL A 65 2.56 18.71 1.03
N SER A 66 1.33 19.05 0.75
CA SER A 66 0.91 19.77 -0.46
C SER A 66 1.09 21.29 -0.39
N GLY A 67 1.11 21.88 0.82
CA GLY A 67 1.12 23.33 1.05
C GLY A 67 2.12 24.12 0.19
N PRO A 68 3.42 23.76 0.13
CA PRO A 68 4.38 24.48 -0.72
C PRO A 68 4.02 24.51 -2.21
N PHE A 69 3.30 23.52 -2.71
CA PHE A 69 2.85 23.45 -4.11
C PHE A 69 1.53 24.20 -4.31
N GLU A 70 0.65 24.22 -3.30
CA GLU A 70 -0.56 25.01 -3.32
C GLU A 70 -0.27 26.51 -3.37
N ASP A 71 0.82 26.96 -2.74
CA ASP A 71 1.31 28.34 -2.81
C ASP A 71 1.70 28.75 -4.25
N PHE A 72 2.02 27.78 -5.12
CA PHE A 72 2.24 27.99 -6.56
C PHE A 72 0.98 27.81 -7.42
N GLY A 73 -0.18 27.60 -6.80
CA GLY A 73 -1.46 27.49 -7.48
C GLY A 73 -1.89 26.07 -7.85
N MET A 74 -1.20 25.03 -7.37
CA MET A 74 -1.65 23.64 -7.53
C MET A 74 -2.83 23.37 -6.60
N GLU A 75 -3.98 23.01 -7.17
CA GLU A 75 -5.15 22.62 -6.38
C GLU A 75 -4.97 21.22 -5.78
N ALA A 76 -5.15 21.08 -4.46
CA ALA A 76 -5.13 19.82 -3.77
C ALA A 76 -6.43 19.59 -2.96
N ASP A 77 -6.90 18.34 -2.97
CA ASP A 77 -7.95 17.86 -2.09
C ASP A 77 -7.36 16.89 -1.09
N TRP A 78 -7.32 17.22 0.19
CA TRP A 78 -6.71 16.36 1.23
C TRP A 78 -5.26 15.98 0.90
N GLY A 79 -4.48 16.94 0.37
CA GLY A 79 -3.10 16.72 -0.05
C GLY A 79 -2.93 16.01 -1.39
N ILE A 80 -4.00 15.62 -2.07
CA ILE A 80 -3.95 14.95 -3.37
C ILE A 80 -4.16 15.99 -4.47
N PHE A 81 -3.21 16.09 -5.41
CA PHE A 81 -3.30 17.02 -6.52
C PHE A 81 -4.23 16.50 -7.60
N ARG A 82 -5.06 17.40 -8.14
CA ARG A 82 -5.98 17.06 -9.22
C ARG A 82 -5.26 17.07 -10.56
N ALA A 83 -5.23 15.91 -11.20
CA ALA A 83 -4.68 15.73 -12.55
C ALA A 83 -5.70 15.06 -13.47
N GLY A 84 -5.51 15.26 -14.78
CA GLY A 84 -6.23 14.54 -15.80
C GLY A 84 -5.74 13.09 -15.97
N LEU A 85 -6.33 12.35 -16.92
CA LEU A 85 -5.86 11.01 -17.30
C LEU A 85 -4.45 11.04 -17.92
N ASP A 86 -4.07 12.17 -18.48
CA ASP A 86 -2.75 12.52 -18.99
C ASP A 86 -1.73 12.85 -17.91
N THR A 87 -2.12 12.76 -16.64
CA THR A 87 -1.29 13.13 -15.47
C THR A 87 -0.94 14.62 -15.38
N GLU A 88 -1.39 15.47 -16.30
CA GLU A 88 -1.19 16.91 -16.23
C GLU A 88 -2.08 17.54 -15.16
N VAL A 89 -1.50 18.45 -14.38
CA VAL A 89 -2.23 19.20 -13.33
C VAL A 89 -3.20 20.15 -14.01
N LYS A 90 -4.45 20.09 -13.57
CA LYS A 90 -5.51 20.92 -14.13
C LYS A 90 -5.14 22.42 -14.04
N ASN A 91 -5.29 23.13 -15.16
CA ASN A 91 -4.98 24.55 -15.32
C ASN A 91 -3.49 24.95 -15.17
N MET A 92 -2.58 23.97 -15.21
CA MET A 92 -1.13 24.20 -15.12
C MET A 92 -0.38 23.45 -16.25
N PRO A 93 -0.40 23.95 -17.48
CA PRO A 93 0.26 23.29 -18.61
C PRO A 93 1.75 23.04 -18.34
N GLY A 94 2.21 21.82 -18.64
CA GLY A 94 3.59 21.40 -18.41
C GLY A 94 3.90 20.94 -16.98
N VAL A 95 2.92 20.90 -16.09
CA VAL A 95 3.07 20.36 -14.72
C VAL A 95 2.37 19.02 -14.65
N PHE A 96 3.13 17.97 -14.31
CA PHE A 96 2.65 16.59 -14.25
C PHE A 96 2.80 16.02 -12.83
N VAL A 97 1.87 15.18 -12.44
CA VAL A 97 1.89 14.50 -11.13
C VAL A 97 1.60 13.01 -11.28
N GLY A 98 2.18 12.20 -10.39
CA GLY A 98 1.93 10.77 -10.36
C GLY A 98 2.34 10.15 -9.03
N GLY A 99 1.87 8.93 -8.77
CA GLY A 99 2.10 8.25 -7.50
C GLY A 99 1.18 8.76 -6.39
N ASP A 100 1.65 8.68 -5.15
CA ASP A 100 0.84 8.97 -3.97
C ASP A 100 0.30 10.41 -3.92
N CYS A 101 1.03 11.37 -4.48
CA CYS A 101 0.56 12.76 -4.54
C CYS A 101 -0.64 12.98 -5.48
N ALA A 102 -0.90 12.02 -6.39
CA ALA A 102 -2.05 12.06 -7.30
C ALA A 102 -3.19 11.12 -6.91
N THR A 103 -2.89 10.03 -6.21
CA THR A 103 -3.88 8.96 -5.94
C THR A 103 -4.07 8.65 -4.46
N GLY A 104 -3.30 9.27 -3.57
CA GLY A 104 -3.16 8.89 -2.18
C GLY A 104 -2.19 7.70 -2.00
N PRO A 105 -1.79 7.40 -0.76
CA PRO A 105 -0.86 6.32 -0.44
C PRO A 105 -1.29 4.96 -1.00
N SER A 106 -0.38 4.30 -1.73
CA SER A 106 -0.67 3.04 -2.40
C SER A 106 0.59 2.15 -2.45
N THR A 107 0.65 1.20 -3.40
CA THR A 107 1.79 0.29 -3.55
C THR A 107 2.91 0.90 -4.40
N ALA A 108 4.16 0.50 -4.15
CA ALA A 108 5.31 0.93 -4.94
C ALA A 108 5.13 0.64 -6.44
N ILE A 109 4.52 -0.48 -6.80
CA ILE A 109 4.25 -0.84 -8.21
C ILE A 109 3.34 0.20 -8.89
N ARG A 110 2.32 0.71 -8.18
CA ARG A 110 1.44 1.76 -8.72
C ARG A 110 2.18 3.09 -8.88
N ALA A 111 3.06 3.43 -7.96
CA ALA A 111 3.90 4.62 -8.08
C ALA A 111 4.85 4.53 -9.28
N ILE A 112 5.47 3.36 -9.52
CA ILE A 112 6.30 3.10 -10.69
C ILE A 112 5.48 3.21 -11.99
N ALA A 113 4.29 2.63 -12.02
CA ALA A 113 3.40 2.72 -13.19
C ALA A 113 3.01 4.18 -13.48
N ALA A 114 2.61 4.93 -12.45
CA ALA A 114 2.29 6.35 -12.58
C ALA A 114 3.49 7.18 -13.07
N GLY A 115 4.69 6.90 -12.57
CA GLY A 115 5.92 7.54 -13.05
C GLY A 115 6.20 7.28 -14.53
N LYS A 116 5.95 6.06 -15.03
CA LYS A 116 6.08 5.74 -16.47
C LYS A 116 5.06 6.48 -17.31
N VAL A 117 3.80 6.58 -16.84
CA VAL A 117 2.76 7.36 -17.53
C VAL A 117 3.12 8.83 -17.57
N ALA A 118 3.53 9.41 -16.45
CA ALA A 118 3.95 10.81 -16.40
C ALA A 118 5.15 11.09 -17.33
N ALA A 119 6.15 10.19 -17.34
CA ALA A 119 7.31 10.33 -18.22
C ALA A 119 6.92 10.29 -19.71
N HIS A 120 6.00 9.40 -20.10
CA HIS A 120 5.48 9.37 -21.45
C HIS A 120 4.74 10.66 -21.81
N ASN A 121 3.87 11.15 -20.93
CA ASN A 121 3.10 12.37 -21.19
C ASN A 121 3.99 13.63 -21.23
N ILE A 122 5.06 13.68 -20.44
CA ILE A 122 6.08 14.73 -20.51
C ILE A 122 6.81 14.67 -21.87
N ASP A 123 7.17 13.47 -22.31
CA ASP A 123 7.84 13.25 -23.60
C ASP A 123 6.96 13.72 -24.78
N GLU A 124 5.69 13.37 -24.76
CA GLU A 124 4.70 13.84 -25.74
C GLU A 124 4.50 15.37 -25.68
N TYR A 125 4.40 15.94 -24.48
CA TYR A 125 4.28 17.38 -24.27
C TYR A 125 5.48 18.15 -24.85
N LEU A 126 6.67 17.59 -24.72
CA LEU A 126 7.91 18.18 -25.28
C LEU A 126 8.09 17.90 -26.77
N GLY A 127 7.24 17.09 -27.39
CA GLY A 127 7.26 16.79 -28.83
C GLY A 127 8.32 15.78 -29.27
N TYR A 128 8.85 14.96 -28.34
CA TYR A 128 9.87 13.96 -28.69
C TYR A 128 9.30 12.63 -29.20
N HIS A 129 8.15 12.17 -28.67
CA HIS A 129 7.43 10.96 -29.09
C HIS A 129 8.23 9.66 -28.97
N HIS A 130 9.02 9.51 -27.92
CA HIS A 130 9.77 8.28 -27.69
C HIS A 130 8.83 7.13 -27.25
N LYS A 131 9.10 5.93 -27.76
CA LYS A 131 8.41 4.72 -27.30
C LYS A 131 9.14 4.11 -26.12
N LEU A 132 8.48 4.06 -24.96
CA LEU A 132 8.96 3.31 -23.82
C LEU A 132 8.74 1.81 -24.09
N ASN A 133 9.73 1.13 -24.68
CA ASN A 133 9.69 -0.31 -24.86
C ASN A 133 10.30 -0.99 -23.64
N CYS A 134 9.61 -1.97 -23.09
CA CYS A 134 10.28 -2.98 -22.29
C CYS A 134 10.56 -4.18 -23.19
N ASP A 135 11.82 -4.62 -23.29
CA ASP A 135 12.22 -5.75 -24.13
C ASP A 135 11.77 -7.12 -23.57
N VAL A 136 10.88 -7.10 -22.59
CA VAL A 136 10.33 -8.32 -21.98
C VAL A 136 9.17 -8.83 -22.86
N LYS A 137 9.41 -9.90 -23.58
CA LYS A 137 8.34 -10.66 -24.23
C LYS A 137 7.71 -11.61 -23.20
N ALA A 138 6.43 -11.46 -22.96
CA ALA A 138 5.70 -12.46 -22.20
C ALA A 138 5.73 -13.78 -23.00
N PRO A 139 6.07 -14.92 -22.33
CA PRO A 139 6.03 -16.20 -23.02
C PRO A 139 4.61 -16.52 -23.47
N GLU A 140 4.49 -17.16 -24.63
CA GLU A 140 3.19 -17.62 -25.11
C GLU A 140 2.51 -18.54 -24.12
N ALA A 141 1.21 -18.40 -23.97
CA ALA A 141 0.45 -19.30 -23.13
C ALA A 141 0.45 -20.70 -23.72
N ARG A 142 0.77 -21.69 -22.90
CA ARG A 142 0.67 -23.09 -23.28
C ARG A 142 -0.68 -23.63 -22.85
N GLU A 143 -1.27 -24.49 -23.68
CA GLU A 143 -2.42 -25.27 -23.26
C GLU A 143 -2.02 -26.09 -22.02
N ASN A 144 -2.83 -26.04 -21.02
CA ASN A 144 -2.58 -26.73 -19.77
C ASN A 144 -3.80 -27.61 -19.45
N SER A 145 -3.60 -28.92 -19.59
CA SER A 145 -4.56 -29.92 -19.10
C SER A 145 -4.49 -29.96 -17.57
N ARG A 146 -5.32 -29.18 -16.93
CA ARG A 146 -5.24 -29.01 -15.48
C ARG A 146 -6.00 -30.12 -14.77
N ILE A 147 -5.29 -30.84 -13.94
CA ILE A 147 -5.91 -31.65 -12.90
C ILE A 147 -6.25 -30.68 -11.76
N PRO A 148 -7.55 -30.59 -11.34
CA PRO A 148 -7.91 -29.74 -10.21
C PRO A 148 -7.14 -30.18 -8.97
N THR A 149 -6.33 -29.29 -8.44
CA THR A 149 -5.53 -29.53 -7.23
C THR A 149 -5.89 -28.47 -6.18
N GLY A 150 -5.81 -28.84 -4.91
CA GLY A 150 -5.92 -27.92 -3.80
C GLY A 150 -4.77 -26.93 -3.76
N ARG A 151 -4.88 -25.96 -2.87
CA ARG A 151 -3.82 -24.98 -2.57
C ARG A 151 -2.67 -25.68 -1.85
N ALA A 152 -1.42 -25.36 -2.19
CA ALA A 152 -0.30 -25.70 -1.34
C ALA A 152 -0.30 -24.81 -0.09
N ASN A 153 -0.10 -25.41 1.08
CA ASN A 153 -0.11 -24.68 2.34
C ASN A 153 1.30 -24.16 2.64
N ILE A 154 1.45 -22.84 2.66
CA ILE A 154 2.67 -22.21 3.19
C ILE A 154 2.63 -22.38 4.71
N THR A 155 3.67 -22.97 5.26
CA THR A 155 3.85 -23.09 6.70
C THR A 155 4.76 -21.99 7.21
N GLU A 156 4.51 -21.51 8.40
CA GLU A 156 5.39 -20.54 9.06
C GLU A 156 6.37 -21.23 10.00
N ARG A 157 7.57 -20.68 10.11
CA ARG A 157 8.52 -21.08 11.16
C ARG A 157 7.91 -20.79 12.53
N PRO A 158 8.12 -21.66 13.54
CA PRO A 158 7.57 -21.46 14.87
C PRO A 158 7.94 -20.09 15.46
N ALA A 159 6.97 -19.39 16.02
CA ALA A 159 7.16 -18.02 16.54
C ALA A 159 8.28 -17.90 17.59
N TYR A 160 8.48 -18.94 18.42
CA TYR A 160 9.55 -18.96 19.43
C TYR A 160 10.96 -19.08 18.84
N ILE A 161 11.08 -19.53 17.59
CA ILE A 161 12.35 -19.56 16.83
C ILE A 161 12.53 -18.24 16.10
N ARG A 162 11.57 -17.87 15.23
CA ARG A 162 11.68 -16.72 14.31
C ARG A 162 11.80 -15.37 15.00
N LYS A 163 11.40 -15.25 16.26
CA LYS A 163 11.56 -14.00 17.03
C LYS A 163 13.01 -13.67 17.40
N ASN A 164 13.95 -14.59 17.22
CA ASN A 164 15.35 -14.45 17.62
C ASN A 164 16.29 -14.20 16.43
N ASP A 165 15.77 -14.17 15.21
CA ASP A 165 16.56 -13.97 13.98
C ASP A 165 15.76 -13.12 12.95
N PHE A 166 16.40 -12.82 11.82
CA PHE A 166 15.81 -12.15 10.67
C PHE A 166 15.71 -13.06 9.45
N ASP A 167 15.74 -14.38 9.65
CA ASP A 167 15.49 -15.35 8.59
C ASP A 167 14.02 -15.31 8.13
N HIS A 168 13.73 -16.01 7.04
CA HIS A 168 12.38 -16.08 6.50
C HIS A 168 11.34 -16.47 7.55
N VAL A 169 10.22 -15.77 7.57
CA VAL A 169 9.08 -16.06 8.47
C VAL A 169 8.34 -17.31 7.97
N GLU A 170 8.11 -17.36 6.66
CA GLU A 170 7.44 -18.47 5.98
C GLU A 170 8.47 -19.45 5.41
N ASN A 171 8.14 -20.73 5.45
CA ASN A 171 8.94 -21.73 4.76
C ASN A 171 8.70 -21.60 3.25
N PRO A 172 9.77 -21.70 2.41
CA PRO A 172 9.60 -21.70 0.97
C PRO A 172 8.80 -22.93 0.52
N TYR A 173 8.18 -22.84 -0.63
CA TYR A 173 7.62 -24.00 -1.28
C TYR A 173 8.70 -25.02 -1.64
N THR A 174 8.37 -26.29 -1.52
CA THR A 174 9.12 -27.34 -2.23
C THR A 174 8.90 -27.19 -3.73
N TYR A 175 9.70 -27.88 -4.53
CA TYR A 175 9.51 -27.88 -5.99
C TYR A 175 8.12 -28.39 -6.38
N GLU A 176 7.64 -29.44 -5.73
CA GLU A 176 6.33 -30.05 -5.97
C GLU A 176 5.18 -29.10 -5.60
N GLU A 177 5.29 -28.42 -4.46
CA GLU A 177 4.31 -27.40 -4.02
C GLU A 177 4.30 -26.22 -4.97
N ALA A 178 5.45 -25.75 -5.42
CA ALA A 178 5.54 -24.67 -6.40
C ALA A 178 4.92 -25.07 -7.74
N MET A 179 5.15 -26.30 -8.20
CA MET A 179 4.53 -26.82 -9.42
C MET A 179 3.01 -26.99 -9.25
N GLN A 180 2.55 -27.41 -8.08
CA GLN A 180 1.12 -27.49 -7.76
C GLN A 180 0.47 -26.10 -7.85
N GLU A 181 1.04 -25.08 -7.22
CA GLU A 181 0.49 -23.72 -7.26
C GLU A 181 0.60 -23.10 -8.67
N ALA A 182 1.70 -23.30 -9.37
CA ALA A 182 1.84 -22.86 -10.76
C ALA A 182 0.79 -23.52 -11.69
N GLY A 183 0.50 -24.79 -11.45
CA GLY A 183 -0.52 -25.55 -12.18
C GLY A 183 -1.94 -25.03 -11.98
N ARG A 184 -2.22 -24.29 -10.92
CA ARG A 184 -3.53 -23.66 -10.64
C ARG A 184 -3.72 -22.32 -11.36
N CYS A 185 -2.67 -21.76 -11.92
CA CYS A 185 -2.74 -20.46 -12.59
C CYS A 185 -3.69 -20.51 -13.80
N LEU A 186 -4.71 -19.65 -13.84
CA LEU A 186 -5.70 -19.59 -14.92
C LEU A 186 -5.20 -18.81 -16.14
N ARG A 187 -4.01 -18.20 -16.07
CA ARG A 187 -3.48 -17.36 -17.15
C ARG A 187 -4.50 -16.32 -17.62
N CYS A 188 -5.11 -15.62 -16.64
CA CYS A 188 -6.09 -14.57 -16.92
C CYS A 188 -5.49 -13.39 -17.71
N ASP A 189 -4.18 -13.24 -17.69
CA ASP A 189 -3.40 -12.30 -18.49
C ASP A 189 -3.48 -12.59 -19.99
N HIS A 190 -3.84 -13.82 -20.37
CA HIS A 190 -3.83 -14.28 -21.76
C HIS A 190 -5.24 -14.33 -22.39
N PHE A 191 -6.28 -14.50 -21.60
CA PHE A 191 -7.64 -14.70 -22.08
C PHE A 191 -8.38 -13.39 -22.38
N GLY A 192 -7.79 -12.55 -23.21
CA GLY A 192 -8.48 -11.38 -23.78
C GLY A 192 -9.10 -10.53 -22.69
N CYS A 193 -8.31 -9.86 -22.11
CA CYS A 193 -8.58 -9.11 -20.95
C CYS A 193 -9.63 -8.01 -21.11
N GLY A 194 -10.05 -7.63 -22.27
CA GLY A 194 -11.22 -6.79 -22.48
C GLY A 194 -12.55 -7.43 -22.05
N VAL A 195 -12.58 -8.75 -21.86
CA VAL A 195 -13.78 -9.49 -21.45
C VAL A 195 -13.92 -9.58 -19.93
N MET A 196 -12.82 -9.52 -19.20
CA MET A 196 -12.83 -9.55 -17.74
C MET A 196 -12.55 -8.15 -17.20
N LYS A 197 -13.42 -7.65 -16.33
CA LYS A 197 -13.26 -6.34 -15.67
C LYS A 197 -11.92 -6.30 -14.92
N GLY A 198 -11.00 -5.46 -15.39
CA GLY A 198 -9.63 -5.37 -14.89
C GLY A 198 -8.58 -6.07 -15.75
N GLY A 199 -8.97 -6.60 -16.90
CA GLY A 199 -8.07 -7.09 -17.92
C GLY A 199 -7.35 -5.98 -18.67
N ARG A 200 -6.34 -6.36 -19.48
CA ARG A 200 -5.68 -5.42 -20.42
C ARG A 200 -6.63 -5.08 -21.55
N ASP A 201 -6.79 -3.81 -21.80
CA ASP A 201 -7.20 -3.34 -23.13
C ASP A 201 -5.97 -3.45 -24.06
N GLU A 202 -6.14 -4.07 -25.22
CA GLU A 202 -5.11 -4.10 -26.26
C GLU A 202 -4.93 -2.71 -26.87
#